data_82597ee1e654f862807476c0ac9e6b72
#
_entry.id   82597ee1e654f862807476c0ac9e6b72
#
_cell.length_a   1.000
_cell.length_b   1.000
_cell.length_c   1.000
_cell.angle_alpha   90.00
_cell.angle_beta   90.00
_cell.angle_gamma   90.00
#
_symmetry.space_group_name_H-M   'P 1'
#
loop_
_entity.id
_entity.type
_entity.pdbx_description
1 polymer ?
#
loop_
_entity_poly.entity_id
_entity_poly.type
_entity_poly.pdbx_seq_one_letter_code
_entity_poly.pdbx_strand_id
1 'polypeptide(L)'
;MNRACREAKRQALDLLSGMRDGDAVTVLAAGTSFSPVVSRSTDHALAEHAIRSLEAGNGGADLSGALSLAAAMKRETSGMEIYVFTDSTVEIPQDAHLRAVGEGASNVSLMDMSLQPEENTAFVRLVSWGGDAQVEVECYADGALCDVRAVSLTDGESQGVLLTVPEGTRSAMARVSPGGALAVDDTRWAVARSQRQYTALLVTEGNVFLEEA
;
A
#
# COMPACT_ATOMS: atom_id res chain seq x y z
N MET A 1 2.70 8.23 10.47
CA MET A 1 1.22 8.06 10.50
C MET A 1 0.65 8.62 9.20
N ASN A 2 -0.03 7.81 8.40
CA ASN A 2 -0.59 8.13 7.09
C ASN A 2 -1.48 9.40 7.15
N ARG A 3 -1.30 10.33 6.19
CA ARG A 3 -2.04 11.61 6.10
C ARG A 3 -3.54 11.37 5.95
N ALA A 4 -3.93 10.42 5.08
CA ALA A 4 -5.33 10.07 4.84
C ALA A 4 -6.03 9.58 6.13
N CYS A 5 -5.38 8.70 6.90
CA CYS A 5 -5.92 8.22 8.15
C CYS A 5 -6.12 9.34 9.20
N ARG A 6 -5.19 10.30 9.28
CA ARG A 6 -5.37 11.47 10.17
C ARG A 6 -6.55 12.33 9.77
N GLU A 7 -6.68 12.55 8.45
CA GLU A 7 -7.78 13.33 7.89
C GLU A 7 -9.12 12.63 8.12
N ALA A 8 -9.20 11.31 7.87
CA ALA A 8 -10.39 10.50 8.14
C ALA A 8 -10.81 10.57 9.60
N LYS A 9 -9.87 10.39 10.53
CA LYS A 9 -10.15 10.53 11.97
C LYS A 9 -10.68 11.91 12.34
N ARG A 10 -10.05 12.97 11.83
CA ARG A 10 -10.49 14.34 12.09
C ARG A 10 -11.93 14.54 11.64
N GLN A 11 -12.25 14.19 10.39
CA GLN A 11 -13.60 14.34 9.84
C GLN A 11 -14.63 13.45 10.57
N ALA A 12 -14.26 12.23 10.96
CA ALA A 12 -15.13 11.35 11.74
C ALA A 12 -15.41 11.91 13.15
N LEU A 13 -14.41 12.49 13.80
CA LEU A 13 -14.57 13.15 15.11
C LEU A 13 -15.41 14.44 15.01
N ASP A 14 -15.23 15.23 13.95
CA ASP A 14 -16.04 16.40 13.68
C ASP A 14 -17.51 16.00 13.51
N LEU A 15 -17.79 14.92 12.76
CA LEU A 15 -19.14 14.36 12.61
C LEU A 15 -19.71 13.90 13.95
N LEU A 16 -18.93 13.14 14.74
CA LEU A 16 -19.34 12.64 16.04
C LEU A 16 -19.71 13.78 17.00
N SER A 17 -18.93 14.87 16.98
CA SER A 17 -19.19 16.05 17.83
C SER A 17 -20.49 16.79 17.49
N GLY A 18 -21.01 16.62 16.27
CA GLY A 18 -22.28 17.18 15.82
C GLY A 18 -23.51 16.30 16.11
N MET A 19 -23.32 15.08 16.63
CA MET A 19 -24.41 14.16 16.98
C MET A 19 -25.15 14.62 18.26
N ARG A 20 -26.42 14.26 18.36
CA ARG A 20 -27.24 14.59 19.54
C ARG A 20 -27.05 13.57 20.63
N ASP A 21 -27.27 13.98 21.87
CA ASP A 21 -27.32 13.04 22.99
C ASP A 21 -28.39 11.96 22.74
N GLY A 22 -27.99 10.69 22.82
CA GLY A 22 -28.86 9.55 22.57
C GLY A 22 -28.80 9.00 21.15
N ASP A 23 -28.19 9.68 20.19
CA ASP A 23 -27.90 9.12 18.87
C ASP A 23 -26.90 7.96 19.01
N ALA A 24 -27.20 6.84 18.36
CA ALA A 24 -26.31 5.68 18.40
C ALA A 24 -25.33 5.70 17.23
N VAL A 25 -24.08 5.41 17.51
CA VAL A 25 -23.01 5.31 16.51
C VAL A 25 -22.45 3.91 16.39
N THR A 26 -22.16 3.51 15.15
CA THR A 26 -21.38 2.32 14.82
C THR A 26 -20.14 2.77 14.04
N VAL A 27 -18.97 2.31 14.45
CA VAL A 27 -17.71 2.57 13.77
C VAL A 27 -17.18 1.26 13.19
N LEU A 28 -16.99 1.21 11.87
CA LEU A 28 -16.38 0.09 11.18
C LEU A 28 -14.99 0.52 10.68
N ALA A 29 -13.97 -0.26 11.00
CA ALA A 29 -12.63 -0.09 10.45
C ALA A 29 -12.46 -1.05 9.27
N ALA A 30 -12.11 -0.51 8.09
CA ALA A 30 -11.82 -1.28 6.89
C ALA A 30 -10.31 -1.30 6.64
N GLY A 31 -9.67 -2.41 7.00
CA GLY A 31 -8.29 -2.74 6.67
C GLY A 31 -8.26 -3.91 5.67
N THR A 32 -7.25 -4.78 5.73
CA THR A 32 -7.22 -6.03 4.93
C THR A 32 -8.42 -6.95 5.19
N SER A 33 -9.08 -6.75 6.32
CA SER A 33 -10.43 -7.22 6.64
C SER A 33 -11.15 -6.10 7.37
N PHE A 34 -12.49 -6.05 7.30
CA PHE A 34 -13.24 -5.08 8.08
C PHE A 34 -13.59 -5.62 9.46
N SER A 35 -13.69 -4.72 10.44
CA SER A 35 -14.14 -5.06 11.79
C SER A 35 -14.97 -3.95 12.41
N PRO A 36 -16.05 -4.31 13.16
CA PRO A 36 -16.75 -3.34 14.00
C PRO A 36 -15.84 -2.97 15.20
N VAL A 37 -15.56 -1.67 15.36
CA VAL A 37 -14.77 -1.13 16.47
C VAL A 37 -15.69 -0.65 17.58
N VAL A 38 -16.82 -0.05 17.19
CA VAL A 38 -17.93 0.33 18.06
C VAL A 38 -19.22 -0.12 17.41
N SER A 39 -20.14 -0.67 18.16
CA SER A 39 -21.43 -1.14 17.64
C SER A 39 -22.60 -0.57 18.45
N ARG A 40 -23.43 0.23 17.77
CA ARG A 40 -24.69 0.80 18.27
C ARG A 40 -24.57 1.42 19.67
N SER A 41 -23.49 2.17 19.92
CA SER A 41 -23.24 2.82 21.19
C SER A 41 -23.80 4.25 21.21
N THR A 42 -24.48 4.61 22.28
CA THR A 42 -24.84 6.00 22.59
C THR A 42 -23.77 6.70 23.44
N ASP A 43 -22.73 5.98 23.83
CA ASP A 43 -21.56 6.54 24.49
C ASP A 43 -20.61 7.11 23.44
N HIS A 44 -20.71 8.41 23.18
CA HIS A 44 -19.89 9.12 22.22
C HIS A 44 -18.43 9.22 22.66
N ALA A 45 -18.13 9.21 23.97
CA ALA A 45 -16.76 9.21 24.47
C ALA A 45 -16.04 7.89 24.15
N LEU A 46 -16.75 6.75 24.23
CA LEU A 46 -16.25 5.47 23.81
C LEU A 46 -15.93 5.47 22.29
N ALA A 47 -16.84 6.01 21.47
CA ALA A 47 -16.64 6.11 20.04
C ALA A 47 -15.45 7.04 19.67
N GLU A 48 -15.33 8.17 20.36
CA GLU A 48 -14.20 9.09 20.19
C GLU A 48 -12.86 8.39 20.50
N HIS A 49 -12.78 7.71 21.63
CA HIS A 49 -11.58 6.96 22.02
C HIS A 49 -11.23 5.89 20.98
N ALA A 50 -12.22 5.13 20.52
CA ALA A 50 -12.05 4.09 19.52
C ALA A 50 -11.53 4.68 18.19
N ILE A 51 -12.13 5.79 17.68
CA ILE A 51 -11.65 6.45 16.45
C ILE A 51 -10.22 6.93 16.62
N ARG A 52 -9.87 7.55 17.77
CA ARG A 52 -8.51 8.03 18.02
C ARG A 52 -7.48 6.91 18.06
N SER A 53 -7.85 5.74 18.55
CA SER A 53 -6.96 4.56 18.67
C SER A 53 -6.75 3.79 17.37
N LEU A 54 -7.56 4.03 16.32
CA LEU A 54 -7.37 3.37 15.01
C LEU A 54 -5.97 3.67 14.46
N GLU A 55 -5.33 2.68 13.88
CA GLU A 55 -4.04 2.82 13.20
C GLU A 55 -4.19 2.48 11.72
N ALA A 56 -3.46 3.22 10.87
CA ALA A 56 -3.41 2.89 9.46
C ALA A 56 -2.61 1.62 9.23
N GLY A 57 -3.19 0.66 8.54
CA GLY A 57 -2.46 -0.49 8.00
C GLY A 57 -1.70 -0.13 6.72
N ASN A 58 -0.81 -1.04 6.28
CA ASN A 58 -0.05 -0.92 5.03
C ASN A 58 -0.67 -1.76 3.89
N GLY A 59 -1.82 -2.37 4.11
CA GLY A 59 -2.55 -3.18 3.13
C GLY A 59 -3.73 -2.44 2.52
N GLY A 60 -4.32 -3.04 1.47
CA GLY A 60 -5.58 -2.56 0.90
C GLY A 60 -6.74 -2.63 1.89
N ALA A 61 -7.82 -1.89 1.62
CA ALA A 61 -9.01 -1.87 2.47
C ALA A 61 -10.12 -2.78 1.89
N ASP A 62 -10.68 -3.65 2.70
CA ASP A 62 -11.91 -4.38 2.39
C ASP A 62 -13.13 -3.49 2.65
N LEU A 63 -13.38 -2.56 1.71
CA LEU A 63 -14.53 -1.67 1.77
C LEU A 63 -15.83 -2.38 1.40
N SER A 64 -15.80 -3.41 0.56
CA SER A 64 -16.99 -4.09 0.08
C SER A 64 -17.75 -4.81 1.21
N GLY A 65 -17.03 -5.52 2.06
CA GLY A 65 -17.57 -6.17 3.24
C GLY A 65 -18.16 -5.19 4.25
N ALA A 66 -17.40 -4.10 4.53
CA ALA A 66 -17.86 -3.05 5.44
C ALA A 66 -19.13 -2.35 4.94
N LEU A 67 -19.19 -2.01 3.65
CA LEU A 67 -20.36 -1.38 3.02
C LEU A 67 -21.58 -2.32 3.01
N SER A 68 -21.36 -3.61 2.76
CA SER A 68 -22.42 -4.61 2.80
C SER A 68 -23.05 -4.73 4.19
N LEU A 69 -22.21 -4.73 5.24
CA LEU A 69 -22.69 -4.73 6.62
C LEU A 69 -23.44 -3.43 6.95
N ALA A 70 -22.87 -2.27 6.60
CA ALA A 70 -23.52 -0.97 6.85
C ALA A 70 -24.89 -0.88 6.14
N ALA A 71 -24.98 -1.34 4.89
CA ALA A 71 -26.23 -1.39 4.14
C ALA A 71 -27.27 -2.34 4.78
N ALA A 72 -26.83 -3.46 5.33
CA ALA A 72 -27.72 -4.37 6.07
C ALA A 72 -28.26 -3.71 7.34
N MET A 73 -27.40 -3.06 8.12
CA MET A 73 -27.79 -2.32 9.33
C MET A 73 -28.77 -1.19 9.03
N LYS A 74 -28.56 -0.47 7.92
CA LYS A 74 -29.45 0.63 7.49
C LYS A 74 -30.86 0.13 7.15
N ARG A 75 -30.99 -1.05 6.54
CA ARG A 75 -32.32 -1.65 6.25
C ARG A 75 -33.10 -1.97 7.53
N GLU A 76 -32.41 -2.28 8.62
CA GLU A 76 -33.03 -2.61 9.91
C GLU A 76 -33.28 -1.38 10.80
N THR A 77 -32.61 -0.24 10.51
CA THR A 77 -32.66 0.94 11.37
C THR A 77 -33.09 2.16 10.57
N SER A 78 -34.33 2.64 10.83
CA SER A 78 -34.87 3.84 10.20
C SER A 78 -34.06 5.08 10.63
N GLY A 79 -33.76 5.97 9.68
CA GLY A 79 -33.05 7.22 9.93
C GLY A 79 -31.51 7.06 10.09
N MET A 80 -30.97 5.86 9.84
CA MET A 80 -29.53 5.65 9.86
C MET A 80 -28.86 6.31 8.64
N GLU A 81 -27.80 7.05 8.89
CA GLU A 81 -26.92 7.62 7.87
C GLU A 81 -25.58 6.86 7.83
N ILE A 82 -25.01 6.72 6.63
CA ILE A 82 -23.74 6.04 6.42
C ILE A 82 -22.75 7.07 5.91
N TYR A 83 -21.62 7.21 6.58
CA TYR A 83 -20.49 8.03 6.15
C TYR A 83 -19.28 7.14 5.88
N VAL A 84 -18.65 7.34 4.72
CA VAL A 84 -17.49 6.55 4.26
C VAL A 84 -16.31 7.49 4.11
N PHE A 85 -15.25 7.26 4.87
CA PHE A 85 -14.00 8.00 4.81
C PHE A 85 -12.95 7.12 4.14
N THR A 86 -12.52 7.48 2.94
CA THR A 86 -11.57 6.67 2.16
C THR A 86 -10.71 7.54 1.24
N ASP A 87 -9.49 7.12 0.98
CA ASP A 87 -8.57 7.67 -0.02
C ASP A 87 -8.66 6.92 -1.37
N SER A 88 -9.51 5.90 -1.44
CA SER A 88 -9.69 5.08 -2.64
C SER A 88 -10.94 5.50 -3.41
N THR A 89 -10.88 5.37 -4.74
CA THR A 89 -12.07 5.46 -5.59
C THR A 89 -12.91 4.21 -5.36
N VAL A 90 -14.12 4.39 -4.84
CA VAL A 90 -15.04 3.30 -4.52
C VAL A 90 -16.47 3.68 -4.90
N GLU A 91 -17.21 2.71 -5.44
CA GLU A 91 -18.65 2.85 -5.60
C GLU A 91 -19.32 2.66 -4.24
N ILE A 92 -20.04 3.69 -3.81
CA ILE A 92 -20.81 3.65 -2.56
C ILE A 92 -22.30 3.57 -2.84
N PRO A 93 -23.14 3.04 -1.92
CA PRO A 93 -24.58 3.12 -2.02
C PRO A 93 -25.06 4.57 -2.22
N GLN A 94 -26.11 4.76 -3.03
CA GLN A 94 -26.62 6.11 -3.38
C GLN A 94 -27.02 6.96 -2.17
N ASP A 95 -27.32 6.31 -1.08
CA ASP A 95 -27.77 6.91 0.18
C ASP A 95 -26.66 6.94 1.26
N ALA A 96 -25.39 6.74 0.87
CA ALA A 96 -24.22 6.91 1.71
C ALA A 96 -23.45 8.20 1.34
N HIS A 97 -22.77 8.77 2.30
CA HIS A 97 -21.99 10.00 2.16
C HIS A 97 -20.51 9.66 2.02
N LEU A 98 -19.95 9.85 0.82
CA LEU A 98 -18.51 9.73 0.62
C LEU A 98 -17.79 10.98 1.14
N ARG A 99 -16.75 10.78 1.90
CA ARG A 99 -15.79 11.78 2.37
C ARG A 99 -14.40 11.36 1.91
N ALA A 100 -14.00 11.86 0.76
CA ALA A 100 -12.65 11.62 0.25
C ALA A 100 -11.62 12.24 1.20
N VAL A 101 -10.55 11.50 1.48
CA VAL A 101 -9.46 11.91 2.35
C VAL A 101 -8.12 11.68 1.66
N GLY A 102 -7.09 12.42 2.09
CA GLY A 102 -5.74 12.23 1.54
C GLY A 102 -5.51 12.83 0.16
N GLU A 103 -6.45 13.61 -0.37
CA GLU A 103 -6.32 14.26 -1.68
C GLU A 103 -5.04 15.11 -1.77
N GLY A 104 -4.40 15.08 -2.95
CA GLY A 104 -3.17 15.81 -3.24
C GLY A 104 -1.92 15.25 -2.53
N ALA A 105 -1.95 14.04 -2.02
CA ALA A 105 -0.75 13.35 -1.57
C ALA A 105 -0.04 12.73 -2.79
N SER A 106 1.20 13.17 -3.06
CA SER A 106 2.07 12.50 -4.01
C SER A 106 2.82 11.36 -3.35
N ASN A 107 3.05 10.29 -4.09
CA ASN A 107 3.83 9.13 -3.65
C ASN A 107 4.72 8.61 -4.77
N VAL A 108 5.94 8.27 -4.44
CA VAL A 108 6.83 7.51 -5.33
C VAL A 108 7.02 6.13 -4.73
N SER A 109 6.70 5.12 -5.50
CA SER A 109 6.68 3.73 -5.06
C SER A 109 7.74 2.92 -5.78
N LEU A 110 8.55 2.17 -5.02
CA LEU A 110 9.37 1.09 -5.54
C LEU A 110 8.50 -0.16 -5.71
N MET A 111 8.08 -0.43 -6.94
CA MET A 111 7.14 -1.51 -7.26
C MET A 111 7.80 -2.89 -7.24
N ASP A 112 9.04 -2.95 -7.76
CA ASP A 112 9.73 -4.21 -8.00
C ASP A 112 11.24 -4.03 -7.90
N MET A 113 11.94 -5.10 -7.50
CA MET A 113 13.40 -5.13 -7.48
C MET A 113 13.90 -6.54 -7.78
N SER A 114 14.93 -6.63 -8.62
CA SER A 114 15.67 -7.87 -8.88
C SER A 114 17.17 -7.63 -8.80
N LEU A 115 17.91 -8.65 -8.37
CA LEU A 115 19.36 -8.65 -8.27
C LEU A 115 19.92 -9.68 -9.26
N GLN A 116 20.85 -9.24 -10.10
CA GLN A 116 21.55 -10.04 -11.12
C GLN A 116 23.07 -9.99 -10.82
N PRO A 117 23.56 -10.82 -9.89
CA PRO A 117 24.95 -10.75 -9.43
C PRO A 117 25.97 -11.03 -10.53
N GLU A 118 25.61 -11.87 -11.51
CA GLU A 118 26.47 -12.22 -12.65
C GLU A 118 26.71 -11.05 -13.60
N GLU A 119 25.75 -10.12 -13.65
CA GLU A 119 25.84 -8.89 -14.43
C GLU A 119 26.32 -7.68 -13.60
N ASN A 120 26.57 -7.88 -12.31
CA ASN A 120 26.86 -6.80 -11.36
C ASN A 120 25.79 -5.69 -11.35
N THR A 121 24.51 -6.08 -11.52
CA THR A 121 23.40 -5.14 -11.61
C THR A 121 22.25 -5.49 -10.67
N ALA A 122 21.53 -4.46 -10.24
CA ALA A 122 20.21 -4.55 -9.66
C ALA A 122 19.23 -3.73 -10.50
N PHE A 123 18.07 -4.30 -10.80
CA PHE A 123 16.99 -3.59 -11.49
C PHE A 123 15.93 -3.19 -10.48
N VAL A 124 15.46 -1.94 -10.58
CA VAL A 124 14.31 -1.45 -9.81
C VAL A 124 13.30 -0.80 -10.73
N ARG A 125 12.02 -0.92 -10.40
CA ARG A 125 10.93 -0.26 -11.09
C ARG A 125 10.20 0.68 -10.13
N LEU A 126 10.08 1.95 -10.57
CA LEU A 126 9.42 3.01 -9.82
C LEU A 126 8.16 3.48 -10.54
N VAL A 127 7.23 4.02 -9.76
CA VAL A 127 6.05 4.73 -10.27
C VAL A 127 5.82 5.95 -9.39
N SER A 128 5.47 7.10 -10.00
CA SER A 128 4.98 8.28 -9.29
C SER A 128 3.46 8.34 -9.37
N TRP A 129 2.82 8.70 -8.27
CA TRP A 129 1.38 8.89 -8.17
C TRP A 129 1.07 10.27 -7.60
N GLY A 130 0.13 10.99 -8.21
CA GLY A 130 -0.32 12.31 -7.75
C GLY A 130 0.60 13.44 -8.13
N GLY A 131 1.40 13.27 -9.19
CA GLY A 131 2.24 14.28 -9.81
C GLY A 131 3.58 13.76 -10.29
N ASP A 132 4.24 14.55 -11.13
CA ASP A 132 5.62 14.32 -11.54
C ASP A 132 6.55 14.42 -10.33
N ALA A 133 7.61 13.62 -10.32
CA ALA A 133 8.56 13.60 -9.22
C ALA A 133 10.01 13.55 -9.71
N GLN A 134 10.90 14.16 -8.94
CA GLN A 134 12.35 14.00 -9.08
C GLN A 134 12.87 13.40 -7.79
N VAL A 135 13.51 12.24 -7.89
CA VAL A 135 13.97 11.46 -6.74
C VAL A 135 15.36 10.92 -6.98
N GLU A 136 16.04 10.55 -5.91
CA GLU A 136 17.27 9.76 -5.95
C GLU A 136 16.94 8.33 -5.51
N VAL A 137 17.44 7.35 -6.25
CA VAL A 137 17.38 5.94 -5.90
C VAL A 137 18.75 5.53 -5.41
N GLU A 138 18.84 5.26 -4.12
CA GLU A 138 20.04 4.75 -3.47
C GLU A 138 20.03 3.22 -3.51
N CYS A 139 21.15 2.61 -3.85
CA CYS A 139 21.37 1.16 -3.83
C CYS A 139 22.39 0.79 -2.76
N TYR A 140 22.03 -0.18 -1.94
CA TYR A 140 22.89 -0.74 -0.90
C TYR A 140 23.13 -2.23 -1.21
N ALA A 141 24.39 -2.61 -1.40
CA ALA A 141 24.82 -3.99 -1.59
C ALA A 141 25.38 -4.54 -0.27
N ASP A 142 24.81 -5.63 0.23
CA ASP A 142 25.18 -6.26 1.51
C ASP A 142 25.30 -5.24 2.67
N GLY A 143 24.43 -4.22 2.67
CA GLY A 143 24.36 -3.16 3.68
C GLY A 143 25.23 -1.93 3.42
N ALA A 144 26.07 -1.90 2.38
CA ALA A 144 26.91 -0.76 2.01
C ALA A 144 26.32 -0.02 0.79
N LEU A 145 26.28 1.31 0.84
CA LEU A 145 25.87 2.13 -0.30
C LEU A 145 26.82 1.90 -1.48
N CYS A 146 26.29 1.55 -2.64
CA CYS A 146 27.08 1.22 -3.82
C CYS A 146 26.75 2.05 -5.08
N ASP A 147 25.51 2.52 -5.23
CA ASP A 147 25.11 3.36 -6.36
C ASP A 147 24.01 4.34 -5.94
N VAL A 148 23.93 5.48 -6.63
CA VAL A 148 22.88 6.49 -6.48
C VAL A 148 22.49 7.00 -7.86
N ARG A 149 21.20 6.98 -8.19
CA ARG A 149 20.67 7.47 -9.46
C ARG A 149 19.59 8.50 -9.27
N ALA A 150 19.76 9.66 -9.90
CA ALA A 150 18.69 10.64 -10.02
C ALA A 150 17.69 10.18 -11.11
N VAL A 151 16.41 10.22 -10.79
CA VAL A 151 15.32 9.75 -11.64
C VAL A 151 14.23 10.80 -11.70
N SER A 152 13.78 11.12 -12.92
CA SER A 152 12.62 11.97 -13.16
C SER A 152 11.45 11.09 -13.56
N LEU A 153 10.33 11.18 -12.85
CA LEU A 153 9.15 10.36 -13.07
C LEU A 153 7.99 11.25 -13.52
N THR A 154 7.24 10.77 -14.51
CA THR A 154 5.95 11.35 -14.92
C THR A 154 4.83 10.68 -14.12
N ASP A 155 3.78 11.44 -13.79
CA ASP A 155 2.64 10.92 -13.03
C ASP A 155 1.98 9.72 -13.71
N GLY A 156 1.81 8.63 -12.97
CA GLY A 156 1.21 7.38 -13.42
C GLY A 156 2.10 6.50 -14.31
N GLU A 157 3.27 6.97 -14.75
CA GLU A 157 4.18 6.19 -15.59
C GLU A 157 5.16 5.37 -14.75
N SER A 158 5.47 4.17 -15.28
CA SER A 158 6.44 3.26 -14.68
C SER A 158 7.81 3.41 -15.33
N GLN A 159 8.85 3.60 -14.53
CA GLN A 159 10.23 3.70 -15.01
C GLN A 159 11.12 2.63 -14.38
N GLY A 160 11.89 1.93 -15.24
CA GLY A 160 12.94 1.00 -14.82
C GLY A 160 14.29 1.69 -14.70
N VAL A 161 15.04 1.35 -13.65
CA VAL A 161 16.38 1.87 -13.37
C VAL A 161 17.33 0.71 -13.12
N LEU A 162 18.47 0.70 -13.81
CA LEU A 162 19.59 -0.21 -13.55
C LEU A 162 20.56 0.45 -12.58
N LEU A 163 20.87 -0.25 -11.51
CA LEU A 163 21.80 0.14 -10.47
C LEU A 163 23.00 -0.80 -10.51
N THR A 164 24.21 -0.25 -10.30
CA THR A 164 25.44 -1.05 -10.28
C THR A 164 25.66 -1.61 -8.88
N VAL A 165 25.97 -2.90 -8.78
CA VAL A 165 26.33 -3.56 -7.53
C VAL A 165 27.70 -4.23 -7.64
N PRO A 166 28.47 -4.36 -6.55
CA PRO A 166 29.74 -5.09 -6.57
C PRO A 166 29.57 -6.57 -6.92
N GLU A 167 30.62 -7.16 -7.49
CA GLU A 167 30.71 -8.59 -7.73
C GLU A 167 30.49 -9.39 -6.43
N GLY A 168 29.75 -10.48 -6.52
CA GLY A 168 29.49 -11.36 -5.38
C GLY A 168 28.44 -10.82 -4.39
N THR A 169 27.73 -9.73 -4.71
CA THR A 169 26.63 -9.20 -3.89
C THR A 169 25.56 -10.26 -3.67
N ARG A 170 25.23 -10.53 -2.41
CA ARG A 170 24.23 -11.53 -2.02
C ARG A 170 22.86 -10.93 -1.75
N SER A 171 22.81 -9.70 -1.29
CA SER A 171 21.58 -8.96 -1.04
C SER A 171 21.71 -7.52 -1.48
N ALA A 172 20.65 -6.97 -2.04
CA ALA A 172 20.59 -5.57 -2.39
C ALA A 172 19.30 -4.94 -1.82
N MET A 173 19.43 -3.68 -1.43
CA MET A 173 18.33 -2.85 -0.98
C MET A 173 18.33 -1.57 -1.82
N ALA A 174 17.17 -1.20 -2.36
CA ALA A 174 16.97 0.11 -2.96
C ALA A 174 16.11 0.97 -2.04
N ARG A 175 16.43 2.26 -1.96
CA ARG A 175 15.66 3.27 -1.23
C ARG A 175 15.47 4.50 -2.09
N VAL A 176 14.26 5.04 -2.14
CA VAL A 176 13.95 6.30 -2.82
C VAL A 176 14.01 7.46 -1.83
N SER A 177 14.57 8.60 -2.26
CA SER A 177 14.69 9.84 -1.49
C SER A 177 14.45 11.06 -2.41
N PRO A 178 13.62 12.05 -2.04
CA PRO A 178 12.71 11.99 -0.88
C PRO A 178 11.64 10.93 -1.08
N GLY A 179 11.20 10.30 0.02
CA GLY A 179 10.10 9.36 0.00
C GLY A 179 8.75 10.06 -0.18
N GLY A 180 7.72 9.25 -0.46
CA GLY A 180 6.36 9.72 -0.68
C GLY A 180 5.47 9.74 0.57
N ALA A 181 4.17 9.75 0.33
CA ALA A 181 3.16 9.72 1.40
C ALA A 181 3.10 8.36 2.12
N LEU A 182 3.60 7.29 1.51
CA LEU A 182 3.56 5.91 2.01
C LEU A 182 4.98 5.36 2.18
N ALA A 183 5.58 5.57 3.35
CA ALA A 183 6.97 5.19 3.62
C ALA A 183 7.29 3.69 3.49
N VAL A 184 6.28 2.81 3.48
CA VAL A 184 6.50 1.36 3.36
C VAL A 184 6.97 0.92 1.98
N ASP A 185 6.67 1.69 0.93
CA ASP A 185 7.07 1.42 -0.45
C ASP A 185 8.27 2.26 -0.93
N ASP A 186 8.85 3.07 -0.03
CA ASP A 186 10.10 3.79 -0.27
C ASP A 186 11.33 2.87 -0.34
N THR A 187 11.19 1.60 0.06
CA THR A 187 12.30 0.65 0.15
C THR A 187 11.92 -0.72 -0.40
N ARG A 188 12.84 -1.34 -1.15
CA ARG A 188 12.72 -2.71 -1.65
C ARG A 188 14.01 -3.48 -1.45
N TRP A 189 13.88 -4.80 -1.35
CA TRP A 189 14.98 -5.73 -1.20
C TRP A 189 14.95 -6.81 -2.26
N ALA A 190 16.13 -7.23 -2.68
CA ALA A 190 16.32 -8.41 -3.51
C ALA A 190 17.49 -9.24 -2.96
N VAL A 191 17.40 -10.54 -3.11
CA VAL A 191 18.48 -11.46 -2.77
C VAL A 191 18.94 -12.20 -4.04
N ALA A 192 20.23 -12.49 -4.11
CA ALA A 192 20.79 -13.29 -5.17
C ALA A 192 20.14 -14.67 -5.14
N ARG A 193 19.58 -15.08 -6.27
CA ARG A 193 19.12 -16.47 -6.42
C ARG A 193 20.34 -17.36 -6.54
N SER A 194 20.49 -18.35 -5.67
CA SER A 194 21.46 -19.41 -5.92
C SER A 194 21.02 -20.19 -7.16
N GLN A 195 21.81 -20.16 -8.22
CA GLN A 195 21.59 -21.07 -9.33
C GLN A 195 21.82 -22.49 -8.81
N ARG A 196 20.75 -23.23 -8.63
CA ARG A 196 20.86 -24.68 -8.45
C ARG A 196 21.18 -25.28 -9.80
N GLN A 197 22.39 -25.77 -9.98
CA GLN A 197 22.71 -26.61 -11.11
C GLN A 197 21.96 -27.93 -10.95
N TYR A 198 21.08 -28.21 -11.86
CA TYR A 198 20.41 -29.51 -11.95
C TYR A 198 21.14 -30.32 -12.98
N THR A 199 21.58 -31.52 -12.60
CA THR A 199 22.06 -32.52 -13.58
C THR A 199 20.86 -33.38 -13.93
N ALA A 200 20.45 -33.35 -15.19
CA ALA A 200 19.40 -34.21 -15.72
C ALA A 200 20.05 -35.37 -16.49
N LEU A 201 19.63 -36.58 -16.21
CA LEU A 201 19.96 -37.73 -17.03
C LEU A 201 18.87 -37.88 -18.11
N LEU A 202 19.24 -37.64 -19.37
CA LEU A 202 18.35 -37.81 -20.49
C LEU A 202 18.46 -39.25 -21.04
N VAL A 203 17.38 -40.02 -20.97
CA VAL A 203 17.26 -41.34 -21.53
C VAL A 203 16.25 -41.28 -22.67
N THR A 204 16.74 -41.19 -23.91
CA THR A 204 15.89 -41.02 -25.10
C THR A 204 16.54 -41.72 -26.29
N GLU A 205 15.75 -42.09 -27.29
CA GLU A 205 16.24 -42.62 -28.57
C GLU A 205 16.68 -41.51 -29.55
N GLY A 206 16.86 -40.30 -29.03
CA GLY A 206 17.23 -39.06 -29.74
C GLY A 206 16.07 -38.05 -29.73
N ASN A 207 16.30 -36.88 -29.09
CA ASN A 207 15.38 -35.75 -29.11
C ASN A 207 16.20 -34.45 -29.09
N VAL A 208 16.42 -33.90 -30.27
CA VAL A 208 17.27 -32.74 -30.52
C VAL A 208 16.85 -31.54 -29.64
N PHE A 209 15.55 -31.37 -29.34
CA PHE A 209 15.06 -30.25 -28.50
C PHE A 209 15.42 -30.42 -27.03
N LEU A 210 15.62 -31.63 -26.55
CA LEU A 210 16.01 -31.89 -25.15
C LEU A 210 17.53 -32.02 -24.99
N GLU A 211 18.25 -32.27 -26.10
CA GLU A 211 19.72 -32.38 -26.12
C GLU A 211 20.40 -31.01 -26.23
N GLU A 212 19.66 -30.01 -26.75
CA GLU A 212 20.12 -28.59 -26.92
C GLU A 212 19.59 -27.63 -25.83
N ALA A 213 18.86 -28.14 -24.85
CA ALA A 213 18.28 -27.32 -23.77
C ALA A 213 19.17 -27.26 -22.51
#